data_893b0cfe0d0f1d286019220974690b0b
#
_entry.id   893b0cfe0d0f1d286019220974690b0b
#
_cell.length_a   1.000
_cell.length_b   1.000
_cell.length_c   1.000
_cell.angle_alpha   90.00
_cell.angle_beta   90.00
_cell.angle_gamma   90.00
#
_symmetry.space_group_name_H-M   'P 1'
#
loop_
_entity.id
_entity.type
_entity.pdbx_description
1 polymer ?
#
loop_
_entity_poly.entity_id
_entity_poly.type
_entity_poly.pdbx_seq_one_letter_code
_entity_poly.pdbx_strand_id
1 'polypeptide(L)'
;MSTRKTISRFAAIGGICTAVALAATGCGAGGPSSAGSAASSTVNVLVEAGGHAELTGVAEQCKKETGVTANFVELPYDGMFNRLSSEFSSGNVSFDVAALDSVWLPSFKDAVQPIDELFTDEAKKDIFPALVKEANVDGHFIGMPAWTNAEIILYRKDLFEDAKNNADFKAKYGYELAAPTTWKQYQDISAFFTKDGMYGTDVKGAVETEWLAHVLQAGSPMVLDADGKVIVDNAAHKEALDFYTSLVKSAPSGAAQVDWAAAQNLFNQGKTAMTRFWAHAYRQIPKDSPVAGKVGAAPMIGGSAGVAGVPGPWYLSVPKATKNAEAAKKFVKCAYDYNSMGIESSLGLAARISAFEKYQDKPGYESFKPLIETLSAKATATRPATAKWQQIVDTVLIPTLQKAVAGGDSAALLADAKKQIEALLK
;
A
#
# COMPACT_ATOMS: atom_id res chain seq x y z
N MET A 1 -39.00 19.76 -43.72
CA MET A 1 -39.45 21.17 -43.53
C MET A 1 -38.47 21.80 -42.56
N SER A 2 -37.59 22.48 -43.12
CA SER A 2 -37.39 23.94 -43.29
C SER A 2 -36.65 24.50 -42.07
N THR A 3 -35.35 24.63 -42.20
CA THR A 3 -34.51 25.82 -42.49
C THR A 3 -34.66 26.97 -41.50
N ARG A 4 -33.58 27.41 -40.86
CA ARG A 4 -32.81 28.59 -41.32
C ARG A 4 -31.58 28.87 -40.49
N LYS A 5 -30.49 29.08 -41.22
CA LYS A 5 -29.24 29.74 -40.86
C LYS A 5 -29.47 31.21 -40.47
N THR A 6 -28.64 31.76 -39.60
CA THR A 6 -28.21 33.16 -39.76
C THR A 6 -26.76 33.33 -39.31
N ILE A 7 -25.97 33.90 -40.20
CA ILE A 7 -24.60 34.38 -40.14
C ILE A 7 -24.65 35.89 -40.00
N SER A 8 -23.83 36.54 -39.21
CA SER A 8 -23.25 37.88 -39.43
C SER A 8 -22.15 38.13 -38.41
N ARG A 9 -20.92 38.28 -38.79
CA ARG A 9 -20.15 39.33 -39.45
C ARG A 9 -19.54 40.35 -38.48
N PHE A 10 -18.22 40.21 -38.38
CA PHE A 10 -17.15 41.24 -38.33
C PHE A 10 -17.42 42.65 -37.78
N ALA A 11 -16.54 43.08 -36.86
CA ALA A 11 -15.88 44.38 -36.95
C ALA A 11 -14.54 44.35 -36.19
N ALA A 12 -13.48 44.60 -36.91
CA ALA A 12 -12.15 44.94 -36.44
C ALA A 12 -12.05 46.45 -36.29
N ILE A 13 -11.46 46.94 -35.21
CA ILE A 13 -10.92 48.30 -35.14
C ILE A 13 -9.57 48.21 -34.42
N GLY A 14 -8.57 48.68 -35.09
CA GLY A 14 -7.20 48.80 -34.68
C GLY A 14 -6.84 50.18 -34.09
N GLY A 15 -5.62 50.24 -33.61
CA GLY A 15 -4.89 51.49 -33.36
C GLY A 15 -4.57 51.70 -31.88
N ILE A 16 -3.40 51.82 -31.46
CA ILE A 16 -2.32 52.80 -31.60
C ILE A 16 -1.29 52.51 -30.50
N CYS A 17 -0.05 52.40 -30.90
CA CYS A 17 1.15 52.42 -30.05
C CYS A 17 1.30 53.77 -29.33
N THR A 18 1.76 53.73 -28.08
CA THR A 18 2.55 54.84 -27.54
C THR A 18 3.66 54.29 -26.62
N ALA A 19 4.87 54.42 -27.09
CA ALA A 19 6.09 54.24 -26.32
C ALA A 19 6.36 55.51 -25.51
N VAL A 20 6.66 55.38 -24.23
CA VAL A 20 7.34 56.45 -23.47
C VAL A 20 8.50 55.81 -22.71
N ALA A 21 9.69 56.13 -23.16
CA ALA A 21 10.95 55.93 -22.46
C ALA A 21 11.19 57.18 -21.58
N LEU A 22 11.51 56.95 -20.31
CA LEU A 22 12.15 57.96 -19.50
C LEU A 22 13.16 57.29 -18.57
N ALA A 23 14.40 57.57 -18.82
CA ALA A 23 15.52 57.32 -17.96
C ALA A 23 15.59 58.39 -16.86
N ALA A 24 15.90 58.02 -15.65
CA ALA A 24 16.54 58.90 -14.68
C ALA A 24 17.27 58.13 -13.58
N THR A 25 18.48 58.38 -13.49
CA THR A 25 19.52 58.08 -12.54
C THR A 25 19.18 58.47 -11.10
N GLY A 26 19.62 57.62 -10.13
CA GLY A 26 19.61 57.94 -8.73
C GLY A 26 20.52 57.02 -7.93
N CYS A 27 21.77 57.38 -7.72
CA CYS A 27 22.68 56.77 -6.73
C CYS A 27 22.18 57.06 -5.33
N GLY A 28 22.13 56.01 -4.49
CA GLY A 28 21.95 56.12 -3.06
C GLY A 28 22.56 54.89 -2.36
N ALA A 29 23.72 55.06 -1.75
CA ALA A 29 24.40 54.08 -0.95
C ALA A 29 23.73 53.91 0.40
N GLY A 30 23.70 52.68 0.91
CA GLY A 30 23.46 52.46 2.35
C GLY A 30 22.81 51.17 2.76
N GLY A 31 23.58 50.23 3.26
CA GLY A 31 23.21 49.27 4.27
C GLY A 31 23.02 47.83 3.82
N PRO A 32 23.81 46.88 4.38
CA PRO A 32 23.57 45.49 4.16
C PRO A 32 22.53 44.97 5.16
N SER A 33 21.40 44.64 4.72
CA SER A 33 20.47 43.76 5.41
C SER A 33 19.78 42.87 4.41
N SER A 34 20.52 41.95 3.83
CA SER A 34 19.96 40.79 3.19
C SER A 34 19.64 39.76 4.29
N ALA A 35 18.55 39.96 4.99
CA ALA A 35 17.80 38.78 5.43
C ALA A 35 17.36 38.11 4.14
N GLY A 36 18.13 37.13 3.69
CA GLY A 36 17.77 36.30 2.57
C GLY A 36 16.45 35.60 2.90
N SER A 37 15.35 36.13 2.35
CA SER A 37 14.14 35.34 2.25
C SER A 37 14.54 34.11 1.45
N ALA A 38 14.63 32.96 2.15
CA ALA A 38 14.81 31.67 1.50
C ALA A 38 13.74 31.61 0.40
N ALA A 39 14.17 31.55 -0.85
CA ALA A 39 13.27 31.43 -1.99
C ALA A 39 12.41 30.19 -1.73
N SER A 40 11.10 30.42 -1.57
CA SER A 40 10.13 29.34 -1.37
C SER A 40 10.21 28.44 -2.59
N SER A 41 10.82 27.25 -2.42
CA SER A 41 10.89 26.25 -3.47
C SER A 41 9.65 25.39 -3.42
N THR A 42 9.03 25.13 -4.58
CA THR A 42 7.88 24.23 -4.71
C THR A 42 8.36 22.94 -5.35
N VAL A 43 7.97 21.81 -4.77
CA VAL A 43 8.20 20.49 -5.33
C VAL A 43 6.88 19.85 -5.73
N ASN A 44 6.82 19.25 -6.91
CA ASN A 44 5.68 18.43 -7.34
C ASN A 44 5.89 17.00 -6.82
N VAL A 45 4.92 16.49 -6.06
CA VAL A 45 4.95 15.15 -5.45
C VAL A 45 3.88 14.30 -6.11
N LEU A 46 4.31 13.31 -6.90
CA LEU A 46 3.40 12.35 -7.53
C LEU A 46 3.04 11.26 -6.50
N VAL A 47 1.75 11.07 -6.28
CA VAL A 47 1.21 10.07 -5.33
C VAL A 47 0.05 9.30 -5.95
N GLU A 48 -0.24 8.13 -5.39
CA GLU A 48 -1.48 7.41 -5.66
C GLU A 48 -2.70 8.24 -5.21
N ALA A 49 -3.83 8.04 -5.89
CA ALA A 49 -5.10 8.69 -5.53
C ALA A 49 -5.49 8.38 -4.08
N GLY A 50 -5.64 9.43 -3.27
CA GLY A 50 -5.86 9.36 -1.83
C GLY A 50 -4.58 9.38 -0.99
N GLY A 51 -3.40 9.06 -1.57
CA GLY A 51 -2.13 9.02 -0.84
C GLY A 51 -1.65 10.39 -0.35
N HIS A 52 -2.12 11.49 -0.96
CA HIS A 52 -1.82 12.83 -0.46
C HIS A 52 -2.32 13.06 0.97
N ALA A 53 -3.39 12.37 1.37
CA ALA A 53 -3.97 12.52 2.72
C ALA A 53 -2.95 12.21 3.81
N GLU A 54 -2.08 11.19 3.60
CA GLU A 54 -1.01 10.81 4.52
C GLU A 54 0.06 11.90 4.65
N LEU A 55 0.25 12.67 3.59
CA LEU A 55 1.33 13.65 3.50
C LEU A 55 0.85 15.10 3.69
N THR A 56 -0.44 15.40 3.71
CA THR A 56 -0.96 16.78 3.81
C THR A 56 -0.47 17.50 5.06
N GLY A 57 -0.70 16.94 6.24
CA GLY A 57 -0.23 17.52 7.50
C GLY A 57 1.28 17.59 7.60
N VAL A 58 1.96 16.55 7.10
CA VAL A 58 3.41 16.48 6.99
C VAL A 58 3.94 17.61 6.10
N ALA A 59 3.35 17.82 4.92
CA ALA A 59 3.76 18.86 3.98
C ALA A 59 3.58 20.28 4.52
N GLU A 60 2.49 20.52 5.25
CA GLU A 60 2.27 21.80 5.94
C GLU A 60 3.36 22.08 7.00
N GLN A 61 3.76 21.06 7.75
CA GLN A 61 4.84 21.18 8.72
C GLN A 61 6.18 21.38 8.01
N CYS A 62 6.46 20.60 6.97
CA CYS A 62 7.68 20.74 6.17
C CYS A 62 7.81 22.13 5.52
N LYS A 63 6.70 22.73 5.09
CA LYS A 63 6.72 24.12 4.61
C LYS A 63 7.17 25.10 5.68
N LYS A 64 6.73 24.92 6.93
CA LYS A 64 7.14 25.78 8.06
C LYS A 64 8.63 25.62 8.41
N GLU A 65 9.11 24.38 8.40
CA GLU A 65 10.49 24.06 8.83
C GLU A 65 11.53 24.35 7.74
N THR A 66 11.21 24.06 6.49
CA THR A 66 12.20 24.05 5.40
C THR A 66 11.95 25.12 4.34
N GLY A 67 10.78 25.76 4.33
CA GLY A 67 10.34 26.66 3.27
C GLY A 67 9.91 25.94 1.98
N VAL A 68 9.99 24.60 1.92
CA VAL A 68 9.59 23.82 0.74
C VAL A 68 8.08 23.60 0.75
N THR A 69 7.41 23.99 -0.31
CA THR A 69 5.98 23.73 -0.52
C THR A 69 5.82 22.50 -1.40
N ALA A 70 5.04 21.52 -0.95
CA ALA A 70 4.68 20.36 -1.76
C ALA A 70 3.37 20.61 -2.50
N ASN A 71 3.37 20.31 -3.79
CA ASN A 71 2.18 20.30 -4.66
C ASN A 71 1.92 18.86 -5.08
N PHE A 72 0.80 18.28 -4.63
CA PHE A 72 0.49 16.88 -4.90
C PHE A 72 -0.18 16.70 -6.25
N VAL A 73 0.32 15.73 -7.01
CA VAL A 73 -0.26 15.25 -8.26
C VAL A 73 -0.72 13.83 -8.03
N GLU A 74 -2.03 13.60 -8.09
CA GLU A 74 -2.62 12.30 -7.83
C GLU A 74 -2.93 11.54 -9.11
N LEU A 75 -2.69 10.23 -9.08
CA LEU A 75 -3.06 9.32 -10.14
C LEU A 75 -3.72 8.05 -9.54
N PRO A 76 -4.71 7.48 -10.21
CA PRO A 76 -5.17 6.13 -9.89
C PRO A 76 -3.99 5.15 -9.97
N TYR A 77 -3.98 4.15 -9.08
CA TYR A 77 -2.95 3.10 -9.06
C TYR A 77 -2.78 2.47 -10.44
N ASP A 78 -3.90 2.09 -11.05
CA ASP A 78 -3.94 1.63 -12.43
C ASP A 78 -3.47 2.74 -13.38
N GLY A 79 -2.36 2.49 -14.05
CA GLY A 79 -1.73 3.45 -14.96
C GLY A 79 -0.61 4.29 -14.35
N MET A 80 -0.46 4.35 -13.01
CA MET A 80 0.64 5.09 -12.38
C MET A 80 2.01 4.52 -12.78
N PHE A 81 2.18 3.19 -12.76
CA PHE A 81 3.40 2.52 -13.21
C PHE A 81 3.75 2.89 -14.66
N ASN A 82 2.77 2.88 -15.55
CA ASN A 82 2.96 3.20 -16.97
C ASN A 82 3.41 4.66 -17.16
N ARG A 83 2.81 5.59 -16.41
CA ARG A 83 3.22 7.00 -16.45
C ARG A 83 4.63 7.19 -15.92
N LEU A 84 4.96 6.61 -14.77
CA LEU A 84 6.31 6.63 -14.21
C LEU A 84 7.33 6.07 -15.21
N SER A 85 7.04 4.91 -15.82
CA SER A 85 7.90 4.28 -16.83
C SER A 85 8.13 5.18 -18.04
N SER A 86 7.09 5.85 -18.53
CA SER A 86 7.16 6.77 -19.68
C SER A 86 8.01 8.00 -19.35
N GLU A 87 7.76 8.66 -18.21
CA GLU A 87 8.48 9.88 -17.83
C GLU A 87 9.94 9.58 -17.47
N PHE A 88 10.21 8.51 -16.74
CA PHE A 88 11.57 8.09 -16.42
C PHE A 88 12.38 7.67 -17.65
N SER A 89 11.77 6.95 -18.59
CA SER A 89 12.45 6.53 -19.82
C SER A 89 12.75 7.70 -20.74
N SER A 90 11.88 8.72 -20.77
CA SER A 90 12.11 9.93 -21.57
C SER A 90 13.16 10.88 -20.97
N GLY A 91 13.48 10.70 -19.68
CA GLY A 91 14.33 11.65 -18.93
C GLY A 91 13.68 13.03 -18.72
N ASN A 92 12.37 13.16 -18.95
CA ASN A 92 11.61 14.39 -18.76
C ASN A 92 10.46 14.12 -17.76
N VAL A 93 10.69 14.43 -16.49
CA VAL A 93 9.75 14.19 -15.42
C VAL A 93 8.97 15.46 -15.06
N SER A 94 7.67 15.30 -14.80
CA SER A 94 6.78 16.39 -14.38
C SER A 94 6.68 16.55 -12.86
N PHE A 95 7.40 15.72 -12.11
CA PHE A 95 7.43 15.66 -10.65
C PHE A 95 8.86 15.68 -10.11
N ASP A 96 9.02 16.15 -8.89
CA ASP A 96 10.30 16.25 -8.18
C ASP A 96 10.48 15.14 -7.15
N VAL A 97 9.36 14.59 -6.67
CA VAL A 97 9.30 13.42 -5.78
C VAL A 97 8.22 12.49 -6.31
N ALA A 98 8.48 11.20 -6.33
CA ALA A 98 7.50 10.17 -6.63
C ALA A 98 7.29 9.26 -5.42
N ALA A 99 6.04 9.04 -5.03
CA ALA A 99 5.69 7.92 -4.18
C ALA A 99 5.66 6.66 -5.04
N LEU A 100 6.58 5.73 -4.78
CA LEU A 100 6.69 4.45 -5.47
C LEU A 100 6.14 3.34 -4.59
N ASP A 101 5.28 2.49 -5.14
CA ASP A 101 5.01 1.20 -4.50
C ASP A 101 6.32 0.42 -4.40
N SER A 102 6.50 -0.29 -3.34
CA SER A 102 7.69 -1.06 -3.05
C SER A 102 8.12 -1.98 -4.20
N VAL A 103 7.17 -2.59 -4.87
CA VAL A 103 7.41 -3.50 -6.01
C VAL A 103 7.98 -2.80 -7.25
N TRP A 104 7.90 -1.48 -7.31
CA TRP A 104 8.40 -0.69 -8.44
C TRP A 104 9.83 -0.21 -8.25
N LEU A 105 10.37 -0.24 -7.02
CA LEU A 105 11.74 0.21 -6.73
C LEU A 105 12.79 -0.43 -7.65
N PRO A 106 12.80 -1.77 -7.85
CA PRO A 106 13.78 -2.39 -8.75
C PRO A 106 13.66 -1.93 -10.21
N SER A 107 12.43 -1.60 -10.65
CA SER A 107 12.17 -1.14 -12.03
C SER A 107 12.71 0.26 -12.28
N PHE A 108 12.77 1.10 -11.24
CA PHE A 108 13.11 2.53 -11.36
C PHE A 108 14.46 2.89 -10.72
N LYS A 109 15.25 1.91 -10.26
CA LYS A 109 16.54 2.14 -9.58
C LYS A 109 17.50 3.03 -10.34
N ASP A 110 17.52 2.91 -11.68
CA ASP A 110 18.40 3.71 -12.53
C ASP A 110 17.87 5.11 -12.82
N ALA A 111 16.60 5.37 -12.52
CA ALA A 111 15.92 6.64 -12.79
C ALA A 111 15.84 7.56 -11.56
N VAL A 112 16.09 7.05 -10.36
CA VAL A 112 16.04 7.80 -9.10
C VAL A 112 17.42 7.97 -8.48
N GLN A 113 17.56 9.01 -7.64
CA GLN A 113 18.80 9.31 -6.95
C GLN A 113 18.95 8.45 -5.69
N PRO A 114 20.17 8.04 -5.32
CA PRO A 114 20.47 7.56 -3.99
C PRO A 114 20.18 8.63 -2.94
N ILE A 115 19.67 8.16 -1.79
CA ILE A 115 19.39 8.96 -0.59
C ILE A 115 20.00 8.30 0.65
N ASP A 116 21.17 7.67 0.50
CA ASP A 116 21.86 6.90 1.54
C ASP A 116 22.09 7.74 2.82
N GLU A 117 22.33 9.04 2.65
CA GLU A 117 22.52 9.99 3.74
C GLU A 117 21.32 10.13 4.68
N LEU A 118 20.12 9.76 4.23
CA LEU A 118 18.92 9.80 5.06
C LEU A 118 18.72 8.54 5.93
N PHE A 119 19.40 7.43 5.59
CA PHE A 119 19.31 6.16 6.29
C PHE A 119 20.36 6.04 7.40
N THR A 120 20.33 6.96 8.35
CA THR A 120 21.18 6.90 9.56
C THR A 120 20.86 5.64 10.38
N ASP A 121 21.74 5.25 11.28
CA ASP A 121 21.49 4.11 12.17
C ASP A 121 20.25 4.32 13.06
N GLU A 122 19.96 5.56 13.42
CA GLU A 122 18.76 5.93 14.15
C GLU A 122 17.51 5.76 13.30
N ALA A 123 17.52 6.24 12.05
CA ALA A 123 16.41 6.06 11.12
C ALA A 123 16.14 4.57 10.86
N LYS A 124 17.19 3.77 10.62
CA LYS A 124 17.03 2.32 10.39
C LYS A 124 16.43 1.58 11.57
N LYS A 125 16.68 2.01 12.82
CA LYS A 125 16.09 1.41 14.02
C LYS A 125 14.61 1.69 14.17
N ASP A 126 14.14 2.80 13.63
CA ASP A 126 12.73 3.22 13.71
C ASP A 126 11.91 2.89 12.46
N ILE A 127 12.47 2.15 11.54
CA ILE A 127 11.81 1.59 10.36
C ILE A 127 11.76 0.07 10.49
N PHE A 128 10.65 -0.56 10.12
CA PHE A 128 10.57 -2.02 10.13
C PHE A 128 11.69 -2.64 9.28
N PRO A 129 12.39 -3.68 9.78
CA PRO A 129 13.58 -4.23 9.12
C PRO A 129 13.35 -4.65 7.65
N ALA A 130 12.16 -5.19 7.35
CA ALA A 130 11.80 -5.56 5.98
C ALA A 130 11.80 -4.37 5.04
N LEU A 131 11.32 -3.20 5.49
CA LEU A 131 11.26 -1.98 4.70
C LEU A 131 12.66 -1.38 4.49
N VAL A 132 13.54 -1.46 5.49
CA VAL A 132 14.94 -1.04 5.36
C VAL A 132 15.64 -1.88 4.28
N LYS A 133 15.42 -3.20 4.33
CA LYS A 133 15.99 -4.12 3.33
C LYS A 133 15.47 -3.82 1.92
N GLU A 134 14.18 -3.57 1.78
CA GLU A 134 13.53 -3.32 0.49
C GLU A 134 13.95 -1.98 -0.14
N ALA A 135 14.13 -0.92 0.68
CA ALA A 135 14.60 0.37 0.22
C ALA A 135 16.03 0.33 -0.36
N ASN A 136 16.82 -0.68 0.03
CA ASN A 136 18.17 -0.90 -0.47
C ASN A 136 18.15 -1.75 -1.73
N VAL A 137 18.39 -1.11 -2.86
CA VAL A 137 18.48 -1.75 -4.17
C VAL A 137 19.92 -1.62 -4.69
N ASP A 138 20.57 -2.74 -4.97
CA ASP A 138 21.94 -2.80 -5.44
C ASP A 138 22.97 -2.04 -4.55
N GLY A 139 22.72 -2.02 -3.23
CA GLY A 139 23.62 -1.39 -2.26
C GLY A 139 23.32 0.08 -1.98
N HIS A 140 22.32 0.68 -2.61
CA HIS A 140 21.88 2.06 -2.40
C HIS A 140 20.45 2.16 -1.90
N PHE A 141 20.20 3.07 -0.96
CA PHE A 141 18.83 3.43 -0.56
C PHE A 141 18.25 4.41 -1.57
N ILE A 142 17.18 4.03 -2.25
CA ILE A 142 16.60 4.80 -3.37
C ILE A 142 15.18 5.33 -3.09
N GLY A 143 14.64 5.07 -1.92
CA GLY A 143 13.35 5.56 -1.49
C GLY A 143 13.22 5.57 0.03
N MET A 144 12.71 6.66 0.61
CA MET A 144 12.42 6.76 2.04
C MET A 144 10.99 6.26 2.29
N PRO A 145 10.78 5.28 3.17
CA PRO A 145 9.43 4.82 3.49
C PRO A 145 8.55 5.97 3.99
N ALA A 146 7.43 6.19 3.32
CA ALA A 146 6.46 7.23 3.66
C ALA A 146 5.33 6.70 4.53
N TRP A 147 4.78 5.56 4.16
CA TRP A 147 3.81 4.81 4.95
C TRP A 147 3.94 3.33 4.66
N THR A 148 3.45 2.52 5.59
CA THR A 148 3.38 1.06 5.44
C THR A 148 2.07 0.54 6.00
N ASN A 149 1.73 -0.64 5.54
CA ASN A 149 0.56 -1.39 5.96
C ASN A 149 0.85 -2.89 5.85
N ALA A 150 0.00 -3.70 6.43
CA ALA A 150 -0.08 -5.12 6.19
C ALA A 150 -1.52 -5.59 6.39
N GLU A 151 -1.86 -6.74 5.85
CA GLU A 151 -3.10 -7.39 6.18
C GLU A 151 -3.09 -7.86 7.63
N ILE A 152 -4.24 -7.71 8.28
CA ILE A 152 -4.55 -8.22 9.61
C ILE A 152 -5.91 -8.90 9.57
N ILE A 153 -6.31 -9.55 10.64
CA ILE A 153 -7.66 -10.08 10.79
C ILE A 153 -8.57 -8.99 11.34
N LEU A 154 -9.61 -8.64 10.61
CA LEU A 154 -10.75 -7.90 11.12
C LEU A 154 -11.89 -8.89 11.36
N TYR A 155 -12.56 -8.80 12.52
CA TYR A 155 -13.62 -9.72 12.88
C TYR A 155 -14.78 -9.04 13.60
N ARG A 156 -15.95 -9.62 13.53
CA ARG A 156 -17.18 -9.16 14.18
C ARG A 156 -17.11 -9.45 15.68
N LYS A 157 -16.59 -8.50 16.45
CA LYS A 157 -16.45 -8.60 17.91
C LYS A 157 -17.77 -8.95 18.59
N ASP A 158 -18.88 -8.36 18.15
CA ASP A 158 -20.22 -8.64 18.66
C ASP A 158 -20.63 -10.12 18.48
N LEU A 159 -20.23 -10.78 17.40
CA LEU A 159 -20.47 -12.21 17.19
C LEU A 159 -19.57 -13.09 18.05
N PHE A 160 -18.35 -12.66 18.27
CA PHE A 160 -17.36 -13.40 19.08
C PHE A 160 -17.61 -13.27 20.59
N GLU A 161 -18.22 -12.19 21.03
CA GLU A 161 -18.58 -11.93 22.43
C GLU A 161 -20.00 -12.45 22.77
N ASP A 162 -20.77 -12.93 21.81
CA ASP A 162 -22.10 -13.48 22.02
C ASP A 162 -22.03 -14.80 22.82
N ALA A 163 -22.72 -14.87 23.95
CA ALA A 163 -22.66 -16.01 24.86
C ALA A 163 -23.15 -17.33 24.22
N LYS A 164 -24.16 -17.24 23.33
CA LYS A 164 -24.68 -18.42 22.62
C LYS A 164 -23.69 -18.92 21.59
N ASN A 165 -23.10 -18.03 20.80
CA ASN A 165 -22.07 -18.39 19.82
C ASN A 165 -20.86 -19.03 20.53
N ASN A 166 -20.45 -18.51 21.67
CA ASN A 166 -19.35 -19.09 22.45
C ASN A 166 -19.68 -20.51 22.93
N ALA A 167 -20.84 -20.72 23.50
CA ALA A 167 -21.27 -22.05 23.97
C ALA A 167 -21.37 -23.06 22.82
N ASP A 168 -22.02 -22.68 21.72
CA ASP A 168 -22.21 -23.54 20.55
C ASP A 168 -20.88 -23.87 19.87
N PHE A 169 -20.00 -22.88 19.73
CA PHE A 169 -18.65 -23.07 19.14
C PHE A 169 -17.82 -24.04 19.98
N LYS A 170 -17.76 -23.80 21.29
CA LYS A 170 -17.03 -24.66 22.22
C LYS A 170 -17.56 -26.09 22.22
N ALA A 171 -18.88 -26.26 22.19
CA ALA A 171 -19.52 -27.58 22.09
C ALA A 171 -19.14 -28.30 20.78
N LYS A 172 -19.03 -27.56 19.67
CA LYS A 172 -18.71 -28.13 18.35
C LYS A 172 -17.24 -28.42 18.14
N TYR A 173 -16.35 -27.53 18.59
CA TYR A 173 -14.92 -27.58 18.25
C TYR A 173 -14.01 -27.90 19.43
N GLY A 174 -14.52 -27.86 20.66
CA GLY A 174 -13.79 -28.26 21.87
C GLY A 174 -12.86 -27.18 22.47
N TYR A 175 -12.90 -25.94 21.93
CA TYR A 175 -12.13 -24.82 22.45
C TYR A 175 -12.94 -23.50 22.38
N GLU A 176 -12.47 -22.47 23.07
CA GLU A 176 -13.18 -21.18 23.16
C GLU A 176 -13.16 -20.43 21.83
N LEU A 177 -14.26 -19.70 21.53
CA LEU A 177 -14.33 -18.81 20.40
C LEU A 177 -13.54 -17.52 20.70
N ALA A 178 -12.44 -17.32 19.99
CA ALA A 178 -11.57 -16.15 20.11
C ALA A 178 -11.03 -15.77 18.73
N ALA A 179 -10.41 -14.60 18.61
CA ALA A 179 -9.71 -14.24 17.39
C ALA A 179 -8.73 -15.34 16.96
N PRO A 180 -8.75 -15.80 15.70
CA PRO A 180 -7.91 -16.93 15.27
C PRO A 180 -6.44 -16.55 15.27
N THR A 181 -5.59 -17.49 15.67
CA THR A 181 -4.13 -17.37 15.61
C THR A 181 -3.49 -18.38 14.65
N THR A 182 -4.25 -19.37 14.20
CA THR A 182 -3.79 -20.43 13.30
C THR A 182 -4.75 -20.63 12.12
N TRP A 183 -4.26 -21.23 11.05
CA TRP A 183 -5.07 -21.64 9.90
C TRP A 183 -6.27 -22.49 10.29
N LYS A 184 -6.04 -23.46 11.17
CA LYS A 184 -7.10 -24.36 11.65
C LYS A 184 -8.21 -23.60 12.36
N GLN A 185 -7.85 -22.70 13.28
CA GLN A 185 -8.84 -21.88 13.98
C GLN A 185 -9.60 -20.98 13.01
N TYR A 186 -8.92 -20.39 12.03
CA TYR A 186 -9.56 -19.56 11.00
C TYR A 186 -10.58 -20.35 10.17
N GLN A 187 -10.24 -21.59 9.77
CA GLN A 187 -11.15 -22.49 9.06
C GLN A 187 -12.38 -22.87 9.91
N ASP A 188 -12.15 -23.27 11.18
CA ASP A 188 -13.23 -23.68 12.07
C ASP A 188 -14.21 -22.54 12.35
N ILE A 189 -13.69 -21.33 12.61
CA ILE A 189 -14.49 -20.14 12.85
C ILE A 189 -15.25 -19.74 11.57
N SER A 190 -14.57 -19.78 10.42
CA SER A 190 -15.21 -19.48 9.12
C SER A 190 -16.37 -20.45 8.85
N ALA A 191 -16.17 -21.75 9.08
CA ALA A 191 -17.21 -22.75 8.91
C ALA A 191 -18.36 -22.58 9.93
N PHE A 192 -18.06 -22.15 11.15
CA PHE A 192 -19.06 -21.93 12.20
C PHE A 192 -20.03 -20.79 11.85
N PHE A 193 -19.51 -19.68 11.36
CA PHE A 193 -20.32 -18.51 11.02
C PHE A 193 -20.94 -18.55 9.61
N THR A 194 -20.64 -19.57 8.81
CA THR A 194 -21.28 -19.73 7.49
C THR A 194 -22.66 -20.35 7.65
N LYS A 195 -23.64 -19.51 7.96
CA LYS A 195 -25.04 -19.89 8.19
C LYS A 195 -25.95 -18.67 8.12
N ASP A 196 -27.24 -18.87 7.95
CA ASP A 196 -28.29 -17.84 8.06
C ASP A 196 -28.04 -16.59 7.19
N GLY A 197 -27.45 -16.79 5.99
CA GLY A 197 -27.17 -15.69 5.05
C GLY A 197 -25.91 -14.90 5.36
N MET A 198 -25.13 -15.32 6.38
CA MET A 198 -23.78 -14.82 6.69
C MET A 198 -22.73 -15.80 6.20
N TYR A 199 -21.59 -15.29 5.80
CA TYR A 199 -20.41 -16.05 5.45
C TYR A 199 -19.35 -15.91 6.56
N GLY A 200 -18.56 -16.94 6.80
CA GLY A 200 -17.52 -16.90 7.83
C GLY A 200 -16.36 -15.98 7.45
N THR A 201 -16.08 -15.90 6.15
CA THR A 201 -14.98 -15.07 5.61
C THR A 201 -15.28 -14.69 4.15
N ASP A 202 -14.38 -13.91 3.56
CA ASP A 202 -14.25 -13.70 2.13
C ASP A 202 -13.03 -14.47 1.57
N VAL A 203 -13.00 -14.65 0.26
CA VAL A 203 -11.84 -15.14 -0.50
C VAL A 203 -11.66 -14.22 -1.70
N LYS A 204 -10.46 -13.64 -1.83
CA LYS A 204 -10.11 -12.66 -2.86
C LYS A 204 -9.29 -13.33 -3.96
N GLY A 205 -9.96 -13.91 -4.94
CA GLY A 205 -9.30 -14.58 -6.07
C GLY A 205 -8.53 -13.63 -7.00
N ALA A 206 -8.78 -12.33 -6.90
CA ALA A 206 -8.08 -11.31 -7.68
C ALA A 206 -6.96 -10.60 -6.90
N VAL A 207 -6.48 -11.19 -5.79
CA VAL A 207 -5.45 -10.60 -4.91
C VAL A 207 -4.38 -11.63 -4.56
N GLU A 208 -3.18 -11.46 -5.08
CA GLU A 208 -2.06 -12.39 -4.90
C GLU A 208 -1.48 -12.38 -3.48
N THR A 209 -1.45 -11.23 -2.81
CA THR A 209 -0.85 -11.07 -1.48
C THR A 209 -1.53 -11.94 -0.42
N GLU A 210 -2.82 -12.18 -0.57
CA GLU A 210 -3.60 -13.08 0.29
C GLU A 210 -3.02 -14.50 0.33
N TRP A 211 -2.75 -15.08 -0.83
CA TRP A 211 -2.14 -16.39 -0.93
C TRP A 211 -0.65 -16.36 -0.53
N LEU A 212 0.09 -15.33 -0.97
CA LEU A 212 1.52 -15.19 -0.68
C LEU A 212 1.81 -15.01 0.80
N ALA A 213 0.92 -14.36 1.57
CA ALA A 213 1.02 -14.32 3.03
C ALA A 213 0.99 -15.73 3.63
N HIS A 214 0.12 -16.60 3.13
CA HIS A 214 0.05 -18.00 3.58
C HIS A 214 1.28 -18.81 3.15
N VAL A 215 1.90 -18.51 2.00
CA VAL A 215 3.18 -19.12 1.60
C VAL A 215 4.29 -18.81 2.62
N LEU A 216 4.37 -17.56 3.08
CA LEU A 216 5.30 -17.17 4.15
C LEU A 216 4.99 -17.89 5.46
N GLN A 217 3.72 -18.01 5.82
CA GLN A 217 3.26 -18.74 7.02
C GLN A 217 3.56 -20.24 6.96
N ALA A 218 3.66 -20.81 5.75
CA ALA A 218 4.10 -22.18 5.49
C ALA A 218 5.63 -22.33 5.43
N GLY A 219 6.39 -21.26 5.63
CA GLY A 219 7.85 -21.29 5.76
C GLY A 219 8.62 -21.25 4.43
N SER A 220 8.01 -20.77 3.35
CA SER A 220 8.70 -20.58 2.08
C SER A 220 8.76 -19.10 1.70
N PRO A 221 9.83 -18.64 1.00
CA PRO A 221 9.79 -17.40 0.25
C PRO A 221 8.64 -17.40 -0.76
N MET A 222 8.15 -16.22 -1.17
CA MET A 222 6.90 -16.10 -1.93
C MET A 222 6.95 -16.73 -3.34
N VAL A 223 7.94 -16.39 -4.14
CA VAL A 223 8.01 -16.83 -5.55
C VAL A 223 9.44 -17.21 -5.94
N LEU A 224 10.41 -16.41 -5.48
CA LEU A 224 11.82 -16.59 -5.74
C LEU A 224 12.57 -16.91 -4.46
N ASP A 225 13.53 -17.83 -4.53
CA ASP A 225 14.48 -18.03 -3.44
C ASP A 225 15.59 -16.97 -3.43
N ALA A 226 16.55 -17.10 -2.52
CA ALA A 226 17.65 -16.16 -2.37
C ALA A 226 18.57 -16.09 -3.62
N ASP A 227 18.61 -17.14 -4.42
CA ASP A 227 19.40 -17.23 -5.65
C ASP A 227 18.60 -16.78 -6.89
N GLY A 228 17.36 -16.30 -6.70
CA GLY A 228 16.47 -15.86 -7.77
C GLY A 228 15.80 -17.01 -8.54
N LYS A 229 15.87 -18.23 -8.03
CA LYS A 229 15.22 -19.39 -8.65
C LYS A 229 13.72 -19.38 -8.34
N VAL A 230 12.90 -19.71 -9.32
CA VAL A 230 11.45 -19.84 -9.16
C VAL A 230 11.12 -21.10 -8.37
N ILE A 231 10.41 -20.91 -7.25
CA ILE A 231 10.07 -21.98 -6.28
C ILE A 231 8.57 -22.11 -6.04
N VAL A 232 7.75 -21.49 -6.87
CA VAL A 232 6.30 -21.37 -6.68
C VAL A 232 5.55 -22.72 -6.64
N ASP A 233 6.18 -23.80 -7.05
CA ASP A 233 5.64 -25.16 -7.11
C ASP A 233 6.06 -26.07 -5.94
N ASN A 234 6.69 -25.52 -4.90
CA ASN A 234 7.12 -26.33 -3.75
C ASN A 234 5.95 -26.72 -2.83
N ALA A 235 6.22 -27.58 -1.84
CA ALA A 235 5.21 -28.12 -0.94
C ALA A 235 4.50 -27.02 -0.12
N ALA A 236 5.23 -25.99 0.33
CA ALA A 236 4.66 -24.88 1.12
C ALA A 236 3.69 -24.02 0.28
N HIS A 237 4.00 -23.79 -0.99
CA HIS A 237 3.08 -23.08 -1.90
C HIS A 237 1.79 -23.86 -2.13
N LYS A 238 1.91 -25.19 -2.31
CA LYS A 238 0.74 -26.05 -2.45
C LYS A 238 -0.10 -26.06 -1.18
N GLU A 239 0.53 -26.24 -0.01
CA GLU A 239 -0.15 -26.21 1.29
C GLU A 239 -0.90 -24.89 1.51
N ALA A 240 -0.25 -23.77 1.22
CA ALA A 240 -0.84 -22.44 1.31
C ALA A 240 -2.02 -22.25 0.35
N LEU A 241 -1.91 -22.74 -0.88
CA LEU A 241 -2.98 -22.63 -1.88
C LEU A 241 -4.16 -23.53 -1.51
N ASP A 242 -3.91 -24.75 -1.04
CA ASP A 242 -4.95 -25.67 -0.57
C ASP A 242 -5.67 -25.11 0.65
N PHE A 243 -4.95 -24.52 1.60
CA PHE A 243 -5.57 -23.80 2.72
C PHE A 243 -6.46 -22.68 2.23
N TYR A 244 -5.94 -21.80 1.35
CA TYR A 244 -6.68 -20.65 0.85
C TYR A 244 -7.95 -21.05 0.09
N THR A 245 -7.85 -22.02 -0.80
CA THR A 245 -9.01 -22.52 -1.56
C THR A 245 -10.03 -23.25 -0.71
N SER A 246 -9.61 -23.86 0.41
CA SER A 246 -10.53 -24.49 1.36
C SER A 246 -11.54 -23.53 1.97
N LEU A 247 -11.19 -22.23 2.05
CA LEU A 247 -12.03 -21.17 2.60
C LEU A 247 -13.20 -20.78 1.67
N VAL A 248 -13.15 -21.16 0.39
CA VAL A 248 -14.21 -20.87 -0.60
C VAL A 248 -15.57 -21.37 -0.12
N LYS A 249 -15.62 -22.48 0.62
CA LYS A 249 -16.86 -23.03 1.20
C LYS A 249 -17.51 -22.10 2.24
N SER A 250 -16.74 -21.20 2.80
CA SER A 250 -17.17 -20.24 3.83
C SER A 250 -17.22 -18.79 3.31
N ALA A 251 -17.10 -18.60 2.00
CA ALA A 251 -17.09 -17.30 1.33
C ALA A 251 -18.29 -17.17 0.37
N PRO A 252 -18.69 -15.93 0.03
CA PRO A 252 -19.69 -15.69 -1.01
C PRO A 252 -19.32 -16.31 -2.36
N SER A 253 -20.32 -16.64 -3.16
CA SER A 253 -20.10 -17.07 -4.55
C SER A 253 -19.39 -16.00 -5.37
N GLY A 254 -18.63 -16.41 -6.39
CA GLY A 254 -17.87 -15.48 -7.23
C GLY A 254 -16.50 -15.07 -6.65
N ALA A 255 -16.00 -15.79 -5.66
CA ALA A 255 -14.72 -15.53 -4.98
C ALA A 255 -13.54 -15.33 -5.94
N ALA A 256 -13.52 -15.96 -7.12
CA ALA A 256 -12.47 -15.80 -8.12
C ALA A 256 -12.33 -14.35 -8.65
N GLN A 257 -13.37 -13.53 -8.54
CA GLN A 257 -13.39 -12.14 -9.03
C GLN A 257 -13.41 -11.11 -7.89
N VAL A 258 -13.34 -11.57 -6.63
CA VAL A 258 -13.32 -10.66 -5.48
C VAL A 258 -11.95 -10.01 -5.39
N ASP A 259 -11.94 -8.69 -5.45
CA ASP A 259 -10.82 -7.80 -5.22
C ASP A 259 -10.91 -7.14 -3.83
N TRP A 260 -10.04 -6.18 -3.56
CA TRP A 260 -10.03 -5.44 -2.31
C TRP A 260 -11.34 -4.67 -2.06
N ALA A 261 -11.86 -3.97 -3.07
CA ALA A 261 -13.06 -3.15 -2.92
C ALA A 261 -14.31 -4.01 -2.66
N ALA A 262 -14.45 -5.12 -3.38
CA ALA A 262 -15.55 -6.06 -3.18
C ALA A 262 -15.50 -6.69 -1.78
N ALA A 263 -14.32 -7.11 -1.31
CA ALA A 263 -14.14 -7.70 0.02
C ALA A 263 -14.45 -6.69 1.14
N GLN A 264 -13.96 -5.44 1.03
CA GLN A 264 -14.24 -4.38 1.98
C GLN A 264 -15.76 -4.09 2.06
N ASN A 265 -16.42 -4.05 0.90
CA ASN A 265 -17.87 -3.85 0.84
C ASN A 265 -18.63 -4.99 1.51
N LEU A 266 -18.25 -6.26 1.27
CA LEU A 266 -18.85 -7.41 1.93
C LEU A 266 -18.76 -7.32 3.46
N PHE A 267 -17.59 -7.00 3.98
CA PHE A 267 -17.38 -6.84 5.42
C PHE A 267 -18.16 -5.65 5.99
N ASN A 268 -18.09 -4.48 5.34
CA ASN A 268 -18.79 -3.28 5.76
C ASN A 268 -20.33 -3.43 5.74
N GLN A 269 -20.86 -4.30 4.88
CA GLN A 269 -22.29 -4.67 4.85
C GLN A 269 -22.65 -5.73 5.89
N GLY A 270 -21.73 -6.23 6.69
CA GLY A 270 -21.94 -7.27 7.69
C GLY A 270 -22.20 -8.65 7.09
N LYS A 271 -21.79 -8.89 5.84
CA LYS A 271 -22.00 -10.18 5.15
C LYS A 271 -20.98 -11.23 5.53
N THR A 272 -19.84 -10.84 6.08
CA THR A 272 -18.79 -11.76 6.55
C THR A 272 -18.50 -11.57 8.04
N ALA A 273 -18.22 -12.65 8.76
CA ALA A 273 -17.86 -12.61 10.18
C ALA A 273 -16.41 -12.19 10.40
N MET A 274 -15.53 -12.55 9.47
CA MET A 274 -14.12 -12.17 9.45
C MET A 274 -13.71 -11.76 8.03
N THR A 275 -12.66 -10.97 7.95
CA THR A 275 -11.91 -10.68 6.71
C THR A 275 -10.43 -10.52 7.03
N ARG A 276 -9.57 -10.92 6.13
CA ARG A 276 -8.16 -10.51 6.11
C ARG A 276 -8.09 -9.26 5.26
N PHE A 277 -7.65 -8.17 5.82
CA PHE A 277 -7.64 -6.90 5.12
C PHE A 277 -6.53 -5.99 5.63
N TRP A 278 -6.17 -5.00 4.83
CA TRP A 278 -5.24 -3.94 5.22
C TRP A 278 -5.69 -3.27 6.52
N ALA A 279 -4.78 -3.07 7.47
CA ALA A 279 -5.10 -2.58 8.81
C ALA A 279 -5.83 -1.22 8.83
N HIS A 280 -5.60 -0.36 7.81
CA HIS A 280 -6.27 0.93 7.70
C HIS A 280 -7.80 0.81 7.54
N ALA A 281 -8.28 -0.31 6.97
CA ALA A 281 -9.71 -0.51 6.77
C ALA A 281 -10.50 -0.49 8.08
N TYR A 282 -9.86 -0.80 9.23
CA TYR A 282 -10.49 -0.66 10.54
C TYR A 282 -11.00 0.76 10.80
N ARG A 283 -10.20 1.78 10.45
CA ARG A 283 -10.56 3.19 10.63
C ARG A 283 -11.48 3.73 9.54
N GLN A 284 -11.57 3.04 8.41
CA GLN A 284 -12.40 3.41 7.27
C GLN A 284 -13.80 2.78 7.29
N ILE A 285 -14.17 2.07 8.35
CA ILE A 285 -15.53 1.53 8.50
C ILE A 285 -16.52 2.70 8.54
N PRO A 286 -17.47 2.79 7.59
CA PRO A 286 -18.45 3.87 7.56
C PRO A 286 -19.27 3.91 8.86
N LYS A 287 -19.57 5.11 9.34
CA LYS A 287 -20.32 5.30 10.61
C LYS A 287 -21.73 4.73 10.55
N ASP A 288 -22.32 4.66 9.38
CA ASP A 288 -23.65 4.09 9.10
C ASP A 288 -23.61 2.60 8.75
N SER A 289 -22.42 2.01 8.74
CA SER A 289 -22.26 0.57 8.51
C SER A 289 -22.88 -0.24 9.65
N PRO A 290 -23.57 -1.38 9.36
CA PRO A 290 -24.09 -2.28 10.39
C PRO A 290 -22.99 -2.89 11.29
N VAL A 291 -21.73 -2.81 10.88
CA VAL A 291 -20.58 -3.29 11.68
C VAL A 291 -19.86 -2.19 12.45
N ALA A 292 -20.25 -0.93 12.30
CA ALA A 292 -19.62 0.19 13.00
C ALA A 292 -19.64 -0.02 14.53
N GLY A 293 -18.47 0.14 15.18
CA GLY A 293 -18.28 -0.08 16.61
C GLY A 293 -18.31 -1.56 17.07
N LYS A 294 -18.47 -2.51 16.14
CA LYS A 294 -18.58 -3.95 16.41
C LYS A 294 -17.41 -4.77 15.89
N VAL A 295 -16.34 -4.11 15.46
CA VAL A 295 -15.18 -4.78 14.84
C VAL A 295 -14.04 -4.87 15.84
N GLY A 296 -13.43 -6.04 15.91
CA GLY A 296 -12.16 -6.29 16.55
C GLY A 296 -11.06 -6.47 15.51
N ALA A 297 -9.82 -6.31 15.93
CA ALA A 297 -8.63 -6.53 15.12
C ALA A 297 -7.70 -7.54 15.80
N ALA A 298 -7.04 -8.37 15.01
CA ALA A 298 -6.04 -9.33 15.47
C ALA A 298 -4.90 -9.43 14.44
N PRO A 299 -3.70 -9.85 14.83
CA PRO A 299 -2.60 -10.12 13.89
C PRO A 299 -3.02 -11.12 12.82
N MET A 300 -2.28 -11.21 11.73
CA MET A 300 -2.44 -12.31 10.77
C MET A 300 -2.27 -13.66 11.48
N ILE A 301 -2.95 -14.66 10.94
CA ILE A 301 -2.83 -16.05 11.41
C ILE A 301 -1.48 -16.64 11.08
N GLY A 302 -1.09 -17.69 11.83
CA GLY A 302 0.12 -18.45 11.58
C GLY A 302 -0.15 -19.82 10.98
N GLY A 303 0.75 -20.24 10.11
CA GLY A 303 0.94 -21.61 9.64
C GLY A 303 2.07 -22.30 10.41
N SER A 304 2.74 -23.28 9.77
CA SER A 304 3.84 -24.05 10.37
C SER A 304 5.08 -23.19 10.73
N ALA A 305 5.30 -22.08 10.02
CA ALA A 305 6.39 -21.15 10.31
C ALA A 305 5.96 -19.96 11.19
N GLY A 306 4.72 -19.94 11.67
CA GLY A 306 4.17 -18.88 12.50
C GLY A 306 3.44 -17.78 11.71
N VAL A 307 3.22 -16.67 12.40
CA VAL A 307 2.58 -15.48 11.82
C VAL A 307 3.46 -14.88 10.73
N ALA A 308 2.84 -14.47 9.63
CA ALA A 308 3.48 -13.66 8.60
C ALA A 308 2.44 -12.85 7.83
N GLY A 309 2.88 -11.71 7.32
CA GLY A 309 2.14 -10.88 6.38
C GLY A 309 3.02 -10.40 5.23
N VAL A 310 2.41 -9.81 4.22
CA VAL A 310 3.09 -9.13 3.14
C VAL A 310 2.97 -7.64 3.36
N PRO A 311 4.06 -6.91 3.67
CA PRO A 311 4.02 -5.46 3.81
C PRO A 311 3.64 -4.77 2.48
N GLY A 312 2.91 -3.66 2.59
CA GLY A 312 2.56 -2.79 1.47
C GLY A 312 3.09 -1.37 1.68
N PRO A 313 4.40 -1.15 1.70
CA PRO A 313 4.96 0.16 1.91
C PRO A 313 5.04 0.97 0.62
N TRP A 314 4.99 2.31 0.78
CA TRP A 314 5.26 3.28 -0.26
C TRP A 314 6.48 4.10 0.08
N TYR A 315 7.27 4.44 -0.92
CA TYR A 315 8.56 5.09 -0.78
C TYR A 315 8.60 6.41 -1.53
N LEU A 316 9.03 7.49 -0.85
CA LEU A 316 9.32 8.75 -1.53
C LEU A 316 10.71 8.68 -2.14
N SER A 317 10.77 8.74 -3.46
CA SER A 317 11.99 8.69 -4.27
C SER A 317 12.17 10.00 -5.03
N VAL A 318 13.43 10.39 -5.25
CA VAL A 318 13.80 11.62 -5.96
C VAL A 318 14.30 11.26 -7.36
N PRO A 319 13.62 11.68 -8.44
CA PRO A 319 14.06 11.45 -9.81
C PRO A 319 15.46 12.03 -10.09
N LYS A 320 16.30 11.32 -10.86
CA LYS A 320 17.58 11.87 -11.33
C LYS A 320 17.35 13.07 -12.26
N ALA A 321 16.25 13.07 -13.02
CA ALA A 321 15.93 14.10 -14.00
C ALA A 321 15.28 15.36 -13.41
N THR A 322 14.96 15.41 -12.10
CA THR A 322 14.40 16.62 -11.50
C THR A 322 15.39 17.76 -11.52
N LYS A 323 14.88 18.98 -11.71
CA LYS A 323 15.65 20.22 -11.60
C LYS A 323 15.67 20.79 -10.17
N ASN A 324 14.90 20.18 -9.26
CA ASN A 324 14.71 20.64 -7.88
C ASN A 324 15.26 19.64 -6.85
N ALA A 325 16.33 18.91 -7.16
CA ALA A 325 16.85 17.80 -6.35
C ALA A 325 17.06 18.14 -4.87
N GLU A 326 17.67 19.30 -4.57
CA GLU A 326 17.91 19.73 -3.19
C GLU A 326 16.61 19.98 -2.41
N ALA A 327 15.62 20.63 -3.03
CA ALA A 327 14.33 20.86 -2.40
C ALA A 327 13.57 19.53 -2.23
N ALA A 328 13.65 18.63 -3.21
CA ALA A 328 13.05 17.30 -3.16
C ALA A 328 13.63 16.47 -2.01
N LYS A 329 14.95 16.40 -1.88
CA LYS A 329 15.64 15.70 -0.76
C LYS A 329 15.29 16.32 0.61
N LYS A 330 15.23 17.65 0.70
CA LYS A 330 14.77 18.33 1.92
C LYS A 330 13.34 17.95 2.29
N PHE A 331 12.44 17.88 1.31
CA PHE A 331 11.08 17.46 1.54
C PHE A 331 11.01 15.98 2.00
N VAL A 332 11.72 15.07 1.32
CA VAL A 332 11.76 13.63 1.68
C VAL A 332 12.27 13.42 3.10
N LYS A 333 13.37 14.11 3.46
CA LYS A 333 13.89 14.07 4.84
C LYS A 333 12.88 14.57 5.86
N CYS A 334 12.31 15.73 5.62
CA CYS A 334 11.30 16.33 6.50
C CYS A 334 10.06 15.45 6.60
N ALA A 335 9.61 14.85 5.50
CA ALA A 335 8.48 13.93 5.49
C ALA A 335 8.74 12.70 6.39
N TYR A 336 9.98 12.21 6.44
CA TYR A 336 10.37 11.17 7.38
C TYR A 336 10.39 11.69 8.83
N ASP A 337 10.98 12.86 9.08
CA ASP A 337 11.09 13.43 10.44
C ASP A 337 9.70 13.64 11.08
N TYR A 338 8.71 14.08 10.30
CA TYR A 338 7.34 14.34 10.73
C TYR A 338 6.36 13.23 10.34
N ASN A 339 6.85 12.06 10.00
CA ASN A 339 6.06 10.92 9.50
C ASN A 339 4.89 10.52 10.42
N SER A 340 5.05 10.67 11.75
CA SER A 340 3.97 10.37 12.72
C SER A 340 2.70 11.20 12.52
N MET A 341 2.77 12.33 11.80
CA MET A 341 1.58 13.13 11.49
C MET A 341 0.64 12.43 10.49
N GLY A 342 1.15 11.51 9.68
CA GLY A 342 0.33 10.67 8.79
C GLY A 342 -0.68 9.81 9.56
N ILE A 343 -0.38 9.43 10.80
CA ILE A 343 -1.31 8.67 11.67
C ILE A 343 -2.64 9.40 11.90
N GLU A 344 -2.65 10.72 11.91
CA GLU A 344 -3.86 11.53 12.13
C GLU A 344 -4.66 11.76 10.83
N SER A 345 -4.15 11.28 9.70
CA SER A 345 -4.84 11.34 8.40
C SER A 345 -6.03 10.39 8.29
N SER A 346 -6.71 10.41 7.16
CA SER A 346 -7.87 9.57 6.90
C SER A 346 -7.52 8.07 6.82
N LEU A 347 -6.35 7.71 6.26
CA LEU A 347 -5.86 6.32 6.24
C LEU A 347 -5.21 5.95 7.58
N GLY A 348 -4.52 6.91 8.23
CA GLY A 348 -3.88 6.71 9.52
C GLY A 348 -2.66 5.82 9.45
N LEU A 349 -1.81 6.04 8.45
CA LEU A 349 -0.61 5.25 8.21
C LEU A 349 0.66 6.08 8.41
N ALA A 350 1.74 5.40 8.74
CA ALA A 350 3.10 5.92 8.83
C ALA A 350 4.08 4.82 8.42
N ALA A 351 5.38 5.12 8.42
CA ALA A 351 6.42 4.12 8.17
C ALA A 351 7.29 3.86 9.40
N ARG A 352 7.25 4.74 10.41
CA ARG A 352 8.06 4.66 11.62
C ARG A 352 7.37 3.80 12.68
N ILE A 353 8.10 2.90 13.30
CA ILE A 353 7.64 2.05 14.41
C ILE A 353 7.12 2.92 15.56
N SER A 354 7.92 3.94 15.95
CA SER A 354 7.57 4.87 17.03
C SER A 354 6.27 5.64 16.77
N ALA A 355 5.92 5.88 15.50
CA ALA A 355 4.68 6.53 15.14
C ALA A 355 3.46 5.64 15.48
N PHE A 356 3.51 4.36 15.15
CA PHE A 356 2.45 3.42 15.49
C PHE A 356 2.36 3.17 17.01
N GLU A 357 3.50 2.97 17.67
CA GLU A 357 3.57 2.72 19.11
C GLU A 357 2.96 3.87 19.93
N LYS A 358 3.16 5.12 19.49
CA LYS A 358 2.57 6.31 20.14
C LYS A 358 1.04 6.29 20.18
N TYR A 359 0.40 5.61 19.23
CA TYR A 359 -1.05 5.60 19.06
C TYR A 359 -1.71 4.25 19.37
N GLN A 360 -0.99 3.15 19.43
CA GLN A 360 -1.52 1.78 19.51
C GLN A 360 -2.50 1.51 20.68
N ASP A 361 -2.40 2.29 21.75
CA ASP A 361 -3.26 2.16 22.95
C ASP A 361 -4.38 3.21 23.00
N LYS A 362 -4.52 4.04 21.96
CA LYS A 362 -5.56 5.07 21.90
C LYS A 362 -6.83 4.51 21.26
N PRO A 363 -8.03 4.95 21.72
CA PRO A 363 -9.29 4.58 21.07
C PRO A 363 -9.30 4.95 19.58
N GLY A 364 -9.78 4.02 18.74
CA GLY A 364 -9.82 4.16 17.27
C GLY A 364 -8.56 3.71 16.55
N TYR A 365 -7.54 3.22 17.30
CA TYR A 365 -6.29 2.71 16.75
C TYR A 365 -6.04 1.23 17.11
N GLU A 366 -7.10 0.49 17.42
CA GLU A 366 -7.05 -0.92 17.88
C GLU A 366 -6.42 -1.86 16.83
N SER A 367 -6.34 -1.42 15.56
CA SER A 367 -5.65 -2.18 14.50
C SER A 367 -4.12 -2.06 14.55
N PHE A 368 -3.55 -1.12 15.33
CA PHE A 368 -2.10 -0.86 15.29
C PHE A 368 -1.27 -1.93 16.00
N LYS A 369 -1.69 -2.43 17.17
CA LYS A 369 -1.02 -3.56 17.80
C LYS A 369 -0.95 -4.77 16.87
N PRO A 370 -2.08 -5.24 16.32
CA PRO A 370 -2.09 -6.31 15.32
C PRO A 370 -1.19 -6.03 14.11
N LEU A 371 -1.17 -4.78 13.62
CA LEU A 371 -0.32 -4.38 12.50
C LEU A 371 1.17 -4.48 12.87
N ILE A 372 1.58 -3.93 14.02
CA ILE A 372 2.96 -4.00 14.50
C ILE A 372 3.39 -5.47 14.68
N GLU A 373 2.56 -6.30 15.31
CA GLU A 373 2.83 -7.72 15.51
C GLU A 373 3.01 -8.45 14.16
N THR A 374 2.15 -8.18 13.17
CA THR A 374 2.24 -8.78 11.84
C THR A 374 3.49 -8.31 11.10
N LEU A 375 3.79 -7.00 11.11
CA LEU A 375 4.97 -6.43 10.43
C LEU A 375 6.29 -6.85 11.09
N SER A 376 6.28 -7.09 12.40
CA SER A 376 7.47 -7.51 13.17
C SER A 376 7.64 -9.03 13.22
N ALA A 377 6.68 -9.80 12.71
CA ALA A 377 6.75 -11.25 12.72
C ALA A 377 7.94 -11.76 11.89
N LYS A 378 8.66 -12.76 12.42
CA LYS A 378 9.91 -13.24 11.82
C LYS A 378 9.77 -13.72 10.37
N ALA A 379 8.63 -14.33 10.03
CA ALA A 379 8.37 -14.82 8.69
C ALA A 379 7.80 -13.77 7.73
N THR A 380 7.46 -12.57 8.21
CA THR A 380 7.02 -11.45 7.37
C THR A 380 8.13 -11.05 6.41
N ALA A 381 7.80 -10.94 5.13
CA ALA A 381 8.74 -10.57 4.08
C ALA A 381 8.05 -9.72 3.01
N THR A 382 8.84 -8.87 2.37
CA THR A 382 8.42 -8.09 1.22
C THR A 382 8.37 -8.93 -0.06
N ARG A 383 7.66 -8.45 -1.06
CA ARG A 383 7.54 -9.09 -2.37
C ARG A 383 8.91 -9.19 -3.05
N PRO A 384 9.15 -10.15 -3.97
CA PRO A 384 10.44 -10.31 -4.64
C PRO A 384 10.89 -9.05 -5.38
N ALA A 385 12.17 -8.67 -5.19
CA ALA A 385 12.78 -7.51 -5.83
C ALA A 385 13.14 -7.82 -7.30
N THR A 386 12.17 -7.83 -8.18
CA THR A 386 12.36 -8.02 -9.63
C THR A 386 11.57 -6.98 -10.43
N ALA A 387 12.18 -6.41 -11.46
CA ALA A 387 11.51 -5.49 -12.39
C ALA A 387 10.35 -6.15 -13.17
N LYS A 388 10.25 -7.48 -13.12
CA LYS A 388 9.17 -8.25 -13.75
C LYS A 388 7.99 -8.52 -12.82
N TRP A 389 8.02 -8.03 -11.55
CA TRP A 389 7.02 -8.40 -10.55
C TRP A 389 5.59 -8.11 -11.03
N GLN A 390 5.32 -6.89 -11.48
CA GLN A 390 3.97 -6.54 -11.92
C GLN A 390 3.48 -7.46 -13.06
N GLN A 391 4.35 -7.75 -14.03
CA GLN A 391 4.01 -8.67 -15.10
C GLN A 391 3.73 -10.09 -14.59
N ILE A 392 4.52 -10.58 -13.63
CA ILE A 392 4.31 -11.90 -13.00
C ILE A 392 2.95 -11.92 -12.28
N VAL A 393 2.62 -10.88 -11.53
CA VAL A 393 1.33 -10.77 -10.83
C VAL A 393 0.17 -10.82 -11.82
N ASP A 394 0.16 -9.92 -12.79
CA ASP A 394 -0.98 -9.73 -13.69
C ASP A 394 -1.20 -10.91 -14.64
N THR A 395 -0.12 -11.52 -15.12
CA THR A 395 -0.22 -12.54 -16.17
C THR A 395 -0.14 -13.98 -15.64
N VAL A 396 0.38 -14.19 -14.42
CA VAL A 396 0.58 -15.54 -13.87
C VAL A 396 -0.09 -15.73 -12.51
N LEU A 397 0.25 -14.93 -11.49
CA LEU A 397 -0.20 -15.22 -10.10
C LEU A 397 -1.72 -15.04 -9.94
N ILE A 398 -2.29 -13.91 -10.37
CA ILE A 398 -3.73 -13.66 -10.31
C ILE A 398 -4.50 -14.70 -11.13
N PRO A 399 -4.18 -14.97 -12.40
CA PRO A 399 -4.85 -16.03 -13.16
C PRO A 399 -4.74 -17.42 -12.55
N THR A 400 -3.61 -17.75 -11.92
CA THR A 400 -3.41 -19.02 -11.20
C THR A 400 -4.34 -19.11 -9.99
N LEU A 401 -4.39 -18.05 -9.17
CA LEU A 401 -5.23 -17.97 -7.99
C LEU A 401 -6.71 -18.06 -8.34
N GLN A 402 -7.15 -17.33 -9.38
CA GLN A 402 -8.53 -17.36 -9.87
C GLN A 402 -8.96 -18.78 -10.29
N LYS A 403 -8.11 -19.49 -11.03
CA LYS A 403 -8.36 -20.89 -11.43
C LYS A 403 -8.42 -21.82 -10.22
N ALA A 404 -7.51 -21.65 -9.25
CA ALA A 404 -7.50 -22.46 -8.04
C ALA A 404 -8.75 -22.25 -7.19
N VAL A 405 -9.17 -21.00 -6.98
CA VAL A 405 -10.40 -20.63 -6.26
C VAL A 405 -11.66 -21.16 -6.99
N ALA A 406 -11.61 -21.27 -8.31
CA ALA A 406 -12.67 -21.88 -9.11
C ALA A 406 -12.67 -23.44 -9.07
N GLY A 407 -11.77 -24.06 -8.32
CA GLY A 407 -11.70 -25.52 -8.12
C GLY A 407 -10.63 -26.24 -8.96
N GLY A 408 -9.67 -25.51 -9.53
CA GLY A 408 -8.55 -26.10 -10.26
C GLY A 408 -7.58 -26.85 -9.35
N ASP A 409 -6.86 -27.82 -9.90
CA ASP A 409 -5.85 -28.61 -9.17
C ASP A 409 -4.63 -27.75 -8.82
N SER A 410 -4.36 -27.56 -7.53
CA SER A 410 -3.30 -26.70 -7.03
C SER A 410 -1.92 -27.09 -7.55
N ALA A 411 -1.60 -28.41 -7.60
CA ALA A 411 -0.27 -28.85 -8.02
C ALA A 411 -0.03 -28.60 -9.51
N ALA A 412 -1.04 -28.88 -10.34
CA ALA A 412 -0.96 -28.62 -11.78
C ALA A 412 -0.85 -27.11 -12.09
N LEU A 413 -1.64 -26.28 -11.38
CA LEU A 413 -1.64 -24.84 -11.56
C LEU A 413 -0.30 -24.21 -11.14
N LEU A 414 0.28 -24.65 -10.03
CA LEU A 414 1.58 -24.16 -9.55
C LEU A 414 2.74 -24.59 -10.46
N ALA A 415 2.70 -25.82 -10.99
CA ALA A 415 3.69 -26.29 -11.96
C ALA A 415 3.63 -25.50 -13.29
N ASP A 416 2.44 -25.11 -13.73
CA ASP A 416 2.26 -24.24 -14.90
C ASP A 416 2.72 -22.81 -14.61
N ALA A 417 2.35 -22.25 -13.47
CA ALA A 417 2.79 -20.93 -13.02
C ALA A 417 4.33 -20.83 -12.98
N LYS A 418 5.02 -21.85 -12.47
CA LYS A 418 6.49 -21.90 -12.47
C LYS A 418 7.07 -21.74 -13.87
N LYS A 419 6.59 -22.53 -14.84
CA LYS A 419 7.06 -22.47 -16.22
C LYS A 419 6.86 -21.08 -16.84
N GLN A 420 5.72 -20.46 -16.58
CA GLN A 420 5.40 -19.13 -17.09
C GLN A 420 6.32 -18.06 -16.44
N ILE A 421 6.54 -18.11 -15.12
CA ILE A 421 7.42 -17.17 -14.43
C ILE A 421 8.88 -17.35 -14.90
N GLU A 422 9.36 -18.60 -15.04
CA GLU A 422 10.70 -18.88 -15.57
C GLU A 422 10.89 -18.34 -17.00
N ALA A 423 9.83 -18.33 -17.82
CA ALA A 423 9.88 -17.76 -19.16
C ALA A 423 9.92 -16.21 -19.15
N LEU A 424 9.26 -15.57 -18.17
CA LEU A 424 9.29 -14.10 -18.02
C LEU A 424 10.63 -13.57 -17.49
N LEU A 425 11.36 -14.39 -16.74
CA LEU A 425 12.63 -14.00 -16.10
C LEU A 425 13.87 -14.23 -17.00
N LYS A 426 13.72 -14.93 -18.13
CA LYS A 426 14.77 -15.08 -19.15
C LYS A 426 14.92 -13.82 -19.99
#